data_068be47f258a5054b7665fcdb6a4f4e5
#
_entry.id   068be47f258a5054b7665fcdb6a4f4e5
#
_cell.length_a   1.000
_cell.length_b   1.000
_cell.length_c   1.000
_cell.angle_alpha   90.00
_cell.angle_beta   90.00
_cell.angle_gamma   90.00
#
_symmetry.space_group_name_H-M   'P 1'
#
loop_
_entity.id
_entity.type
_entity.pdbx_description
1 polymer ?
#
loop_
_entity_poly.entity_id
_entity_poly.type
_entity_poly.pdbx_seq_one_letter_code
_entity_poly.pdbx_strand_id
1 'polypeptide(L)'
;MLSQAGAPVSWTSERADTLLVCERVRKEAAHEAPASASGASNAHGVSGGVVSFASDDEVGGCHARLREQLRKEWHPSSVSVTSPPDPDEPVLERLRRQDTRLDDYLDRYAERAHGMTASAIRALFAVANRPEVVSLAGGMPNITDLPLDVVGSLLNELVLTDGRRAMQYGSGQGEPAIREAICEVMRLENISAHPDDIMVSVGSQQGLDLLTRIFCNPGDVVLCEAPSYVGALGVFRSYQCEVVHVAMDDQGLNPSALADALKALRRAGRTVKFLYTIPNYHNPAGVAQSLDRRLELLHLAERADLLVVEDNPYGLLGFDGEPIPALRSLNEHQVIYLGSFSKTFAPGFRVGWVLAPHAVREKLVLAQEAATLCPPVFSQFAVAAYLTNHDWRGQIKVFREMYRERRDAMIAGLTAHMPAGTTWTYPEGGFFVWLRLPPGIDSHAMLPRAVTARVAYVPGTAFYADGLGSRHMRLSYCFPTPERIIEGTRRLGDVLEYEARMLEIFGTAVESQSGRLGLGPREAPGPNQT
;
A
#
# COMPACT_ATOMS: atom_id res chain seq x y z
N MET A 1 28.81 1.66 -33.67
CA MET A 1 27.81 1.68 -34.77
C MET A 1 26.43 1.78 -34.13
N LEU A 2 25.70 2.84 -34.52
CA LEU A 2 24.25 3.10 -34.31
C LEU A 2 23.77 3.29 -32.87
N SER A 3 23.72 4.49 -32.34
CA SER A 3 22.75 5.58 -32.44
C SER A 3 21.28 5.12 -32.37
N GLN A 4 20.64 5.36 -31.21
CA GLN A 4 19.22 5.65 -31.22
C GLN A 4 18.95 6.87 -30.36
N ALA A 5 18.49 7.90 -31.04
CA ALA A 5 18.04 9.16 -30.51
C ALA A 5 16.74 9.00 -29.73
N GLY A 6 16.62 9.75 -28.64
CA GLY A 6 15.39 9.86 -27.86
C GLY A 6 14.25 10.45 -28.68
N ALA A 7 13.09 9.83 -28.65
CA ALA A 7 11.87 10.32 -29.26
C ALA A 7 11.36 11.56 -28.51
N PRO A 8 10.84 12.58 -29.20
CA PRO A 8 10.27 13.76 -28.56
C PRO A 8 8.93 13.41 -27.89
N VAL A 9 8.70 13.97 -26.71
CA VAL A 9 7.41 13.90 -26.01
C VAL A 9 6.36 14.57 -26.89
N SER A 10 5.48 13.78 -27.49
CA SER A 10 4.34 14.28 -28.23
C SER A 10 3.26 14.79 -27.27
N TRP A 11 2.96 16.07 -27.33
CA TRP A 11 1.76 16.63 -26.70
C TRP A 11 0.53 16.08 -27.43
N THR A 12 -0.36 15.41 -26.72
CA THR A 12 -1.63 14.95 -27.29
C THR A 12 -2.57 16.13 -27.44
N SER A 13 -3.39 16.13 -28.49
CA SER A 13 -4.36 17.19 -28.79
C SER A 13 -5.31 17.53 -27.64
N GLU A 14 -5.65 16.56 -26.80
CA GLU A 14 -6.52 16.71 -25.63
C GLU A 14 -6.01 17.70 -24.56
N ARG A 15 -4.69 17.80 -24.33
CA ARG A 15 -4.15 18.78 -23.37
C ARG A 15 -4.15 20.20 -23.89
N ALA A 16 -3.99 20.38 -25.20
CA ALA A 16 -4.11 21.68 -25.83
C ALA A 16 -5.56 22.20 -25.79
N ASP A 17 -6.53 21.32 -25.99
CA ASP A 17 -7.94 21.62 -25.94
C ASP A 17 -8.40 21.98 -24.50
N THR A 18 -7.87 21.31 -23.48
CA THR A 18 -8.17 21.61 -22.06
C THR A 18 -7.65 23.00 -21.65
N LEU A 19 -6.46 23.40 -22.10
CA LEU A 19 -5.89 24.72 -21.82
C LEU A 19 -6.66 25.84 -22.52
N LEU A 20 -7.13 25.62 -23.74
CA LEU A 20 -7.95 26.58 -24.49
C LEU A 20 -9.34 26.81 -23.85
N VAL A 21 -9.95 25.73 -23.32
CA VAL A 21 -11.22 25.83 -22.58
C VAL A 21 -11.04 26.62 -21.29
N CYS A 22 -9.97 26.38 -20.55
CA CYS A 22 -9.66 27.11 -19.31
C CYS A 22 -9.41 28.61 -19.56
N GLU A 23 -8.74 28.95 -20.66
CA GLU A 23 -8.45 30.35 -20.98
C GLU A 23 -9.70 31.10 -21.49
N ARG A 24 -10.60 30.43 -22.20
CA ARG A 24 -11.88 30.97 -22.64
C ARG A 24 -12.82 31.23 -21.46
N VAL A 25 -12.94 30.28 -20.52
CA VAL A 25 -13.71 30.43 -19.29
C VAL A 25 -13.16 31.59 -18.44
N ARG A 26 -11.86 31.80 -18.44
CA ARG A 26 -11.23 32.90 -17.69
C ARG A 26 -11.46 34.27 -18.33
N LYS A 27 -11.55 34.35 -19.67
CA LYS A 27 -11.87 35.59 -20.41
C LYS A 27 -13.35 35.96 -20.34
N GLU A 28 -14.23 34.97 -20.39
CA GLU A 28 -15.69 35.17 -20.22
C GLU A 28 -16.02 35.60 -18.78
N ALA A 29 -15.37 35.04 -17.77
CA ALA A 29 -15.50 35.44 -16.37
C ALA A 29 -14.96 36.86 -16.08
N ALA A 30 -14.02 37.36 -16.87
CA ALA A 30 -13.48 38.72 -16.75
C ALA A 30 -14.37 39.80 -17.42
N HIS A 31 -15.28 39.41 -18.30
CA HIS A 31 -16.22 40.32 -18.97
C HIS A 31 -17.57 40.48 -18.25
N GLU A 32 -17.89 39.60 -17.28
CA GLU A 32 -19.13 39.64 -16.50
C GLU A 32 -19.01 40.26 -15.10
N ALA A 33 -18.02 41.10 -14.85
CA ALA A 33 -17.96 41.87 -13.61
C ALA A 33 -18.87 43.10 -13.73
N PRO A 34 -19.97 43.24 -12.97
CA PRO A 34 -20.86 44.36 -13.10
C PRO A 34 -20.26 45.59 -12.43
N ALA A 35 -20.24 46.67 -13.18
CA ALA A 35 -20.06 48.03 -12.66
C ALA A 35 -21.23 48.39 -11.73
N SER A 36 -20.91 48.89 -10.58
CA SER A 36 -21.86 49.40 -9.58
C SER A 36 -22.86 50.40 -10.17
N ALA A 37 -24.15 50.15 -10.00
CA ALA A 37 -25.18 51.19 -10.05
C ALA A 37 -26.36 50.86 -9.16
N SER A 38 -26.73 51.79 -8.40
CA SER A 38 -27.86 51.89 -7.50
C SER A 38 -29.22 51.86 -8.21
N GLY A 39 -30.23 51.25 -7.62
CA GLY A 39 -31.62 51.70 -7.76
C GLY A 39 -32.64 50.75 -8.35
N ALA A 40 -33.58 50.33 -7.50
CA ALA A 40 -35.03 50.15 -7.71
C ALA A 40 -35.61 49.08 -8.67
N SER A 41 -36.26 48.14 -8.05
CA SER A 41 -37.60 47.55 -8.29
C SER A 41 -38.02 46.97 -9.66
N ASN A 42 -38.62 45.80 -9.53
CA ASN A 42 -39.74 45.16 -10.26
C ASN A 42 -39.47 44.10 -11.32
N ALA A 43 -39.83 42.90 -10.93
CA ALA A 43 -40.78 41.93 -11.54
C ALA A 43 -40.61 41.45 -12.99
N HIS A 44 -40.64 40.13 -13.10
CA HIS A 44 -41.12 39.25 -14.16
C HIS A 44 -40.24 38.93 -15.40
N GLY A 45 -40.09 37.65 -15.64
CA GLY A 45 -39.93 37.08 -16.96
C GLY A 45 -38.86 36.02 -17.11
N VAL A 46 -39.26 34.75 -16.97
CA VAL A 46 -38.47 33.57 -17.41
C VAL A 46 -38.48 33.54 -18.94
N SER A 47 -37.30 33.55 -19.57
CA SER A 47 -37.18 33.06 -20.95
C SER A 47 -35.84 32.29 -21.11
N GLY A 48 -35.96 31.04 -21.54
CA GLY A 48 -34.85 30.14 -21.77
C GLY A 48 -33.94 30.61 -22.90
N GLY A 49 -32.66 30.74 -22.57
CA GLY A 49 -31.62 30.96 -23.56
C GLY A 49 -31.04 29.64 -24.00
N VAL A 50 -31.20 29.31 -25.27
CA VAL A 50 -30.53 28.20 -25.96
C VAL A 50 -29.09 28.58 -26.14
N VAL A 51 -28.16 27.83 -25.56
CA VAL A 51 -26.72 27.97 -25.81
C VAL A 51 -26.43 27.33 -27.17
N SER A 52 -26.12 28.14 -28.20
CA SER A 52 -25.65 27.65 -29.49
C SER A 52 -24.16 27.36 -29.40
N PHE A 53 -23.76 26.16 -29.78
CA PHE A 53 -22.34 25.79 -29.90
C PHE A 53 -21.76 26.41 -31.19
N ALA A 54 -20.54 26.95 -31.10
CA ALA A 54 -19.81 27.48 -32.23
C ALA A 54 -19.52 26.39 -33.27
N SER A 55 -19.55 26.73 -34.57
CA SER A 55 -19.31 25.82 -35.67
C SER A 55 -17.85 25.35 -35.76
N ASP A 56 -17.63 24.15 -36.26
CA ASP A 56 -16.30 23.51 -36.39
C ASP A 56 -15.27 24.34 -37.16
N ASP A 57 -15.71 25.23 -38.02
CA ASP A 57 -14.83 26.12 -38.81
C ASP A 57 -14.17 27.24 -37.98
N GLU A 58 -14.82 27.73 -36.92
CA GLU A 58 -14.24 28.75 -36.02
C GLU A 58 -13.16 28.18 -35.12
N VAL A 59 -13.30 26.89 -34.69
CA VAL A 59 -12.34 26.18 -33.87
C VAL A 59 -11.07 25.89 -34.67
N GLY A 60 -11.18 25.52 -35.95
CA GLY A 60 -10.03 25.27 -36.86
C GLY A 60 -9.15 26.50 -37.08
N GLY A 61 -9.76 27.69 -37.20
CA GLY A 61 -9.03 28.96 -37.39
C GLY A 61 -8.26 29.44 -36.14
N CYS A 62 -8.76 29.07 -34.93
CA CYS A 62 -8.10 29.40 -33.69
C CYS A 62 -6.87 28.51 -33.44
N HIS A 63 -6.98 27.22 -33.77
CA HIS A 63 -5.86 26.26 -33.68
C HIS A 63 -4.68 26.61 -34.61
N ALA A 64 -4.96 27.12 -35.81
CA ALA A 64 -3.93 27.51 -36.74
C ALA A 64 -3.14 28.74 -36.23
N ARG A 65 -3.83 29.72 -35.69
CA ARG A 65 -3.21 30.95 -35.13
C ARG A 65 -2.39 30.68 -33.88
N LEU A 66 -2.87 29.80 -32.99
CA LEU A 66 -2.14 29.41 -31.79
C LEU A 66 -0.86 28.64 -32.11
N ARG A 67 -0.89 27.75 -33.12
CA ARG A 67 0.31 27.02 -33.60
C ARG A 67 1.35 27.97 -34.19
N GLU A 68 0.91 29.02 -34.88
CA GLU A 68 1.81 30.01 -35.45
C GLU A 68 2.42 30.93 -34.40
N GLN A 69 1.65 31.27 -33.36
CA GLN A 69 2.13 32.06 -32.23
C GLN A 69 3.13 31.26 -31.37
N LEU A 70 2.86 30.00 -31.09
CA LEU A 70 3.79 29.09 -30.38
C LEU A 70 5.07 28.82 -31.19
N ARG A 71 5.02 28.84 -32.53
CA ARG A 71 6.23 28.76 -33.38
C ARG A 71 7.07 30.03 -33.33
N LYS A 72 6.46 31.19 -33.14
CA LYS A 72 7.18 32.49 -33.06
C LYS A 72 7.84 32.73 -31.71
N GLU A 73 7.29 32.13 -30.65
CA GLU A 73 7.81 32.23 -29.29
C GLU A 73 8.86 31.15 -28.95
N TRP A 74 8.97 30.11 -29.78
CA TRP A 74 9.93 29.03 -29.56
C TRP A 74 11.27 29.35 -30.23
N HIS A 75 12.21 29.92 -29.42
CA HIS A 75 13.61 30.08 -29.81
C HIS A 75 14.41 28.86 -29.40
N PRO A 76 15.10 28.16 -30.34
CA PRO A 76 15.91 26.99 -30.04
C PRO A 76 17.20 27.28 -29.23
N SER A 77 17.43 28.52 -28.87
CA SER A 77 18.69 28.98 -28.23
C SER A 77 18.76 28.79 -26.72
N SER A 78 17.75 28.16 -26.05
CA SER A 78 17.80 27.87 -24.62
C SER A 78 18.11 26.42 -24.26
N VAL A 79 18.38 25.55 -25.23
CA VAL A 79 18.97 24.24 -24.96
C VAL A 79 20.47 24.41 -24.92
N SER A 80 21.06 24.56 -23.76
CA SER A 80 22.51 24.47 -23.59
C SER A 80 22.94 23.08 -24.04
N VAL A 81 23.56 23.00 -25.21
CA VAL A 81 24.30 21.81 -25.62
C VAL A 81 25.46 21.72 -24.61
N THR A 82 25.35 20.82 -23.63
CA THR A 82 26.48 20.53 -22.74
C THR A 82 27.63 20.05 -23.61
N SER A 83 28.77 20.72 -23.49
CA SER A 83 30.04 20.31 -24.09
C SER A 83 30.27 18.81 -23.83
N PRO A 84 30.92 18.08 -24.76
CA PRO A 84 31.27 16.69 -24.53
C PRO A 84 32.06 16.58 -23.21
N PRO A 85 31.86 15.50 -22.44
CA PRO A 85 32.52 15.34 -21.14
C PRO A 85 34.04 15.40 -21.29
N ASP A 86 34.69 16.11 -20.37
CA ASP A 86 36.14 16.21 -20.29
C ASP A 86 36.72 14.78 -20.08
N PRO A 87 37.61 14.33 -20.99
CA PRO A 87 38.20 13.00 -20.88
C PRO A 87 39.06 12.80 -19.61
N ASP A 88 39.51 13.88 -18.98
CA ASP A 88 40.36 13.84 -17.76
C ASP A 88 39.55 13.95 -16.45
N GLU A 89 38.20 14.06 -16.54
CA GLU A 89 37.33 14.12 -15.36
C GLU A 89 37.35 12.77 -14.60
N PRO A 90 37.56 12.76 -13.27
CA PRO A 90 37.56 11.53 -12.46
C PRO A 90 36.26 10.75 -12.65
N VAL A 91 36.36 9.43 -12.85
CA VAL A 91 35.22 8.53 -13.11
C VAL A 91 34.15 8.65 -12.04
N LEU A 92 34.54 8.86 -10.77
CA LEU A 92 33.61 9.05 -9.64
C LEU A 92 32.82 10.36 -9.75
N GLU A 93 33.41 11.43 -10.30
CA GLU A 93 32.74 12.71 -10.48
C GLU A 93 31.77 12.68 -11.68
N ARG A 94 32.14 11.93 -12.71
CA ARG A 94 31.28 11.64 -13.88
C ARG A 94 30.09 10.75 -13.49
N LEU A 95 30.29 9.75 -12.65
CA LEU A 95 29.23 8.90 -12.10
C LEU A 95 28.30 9.71 -11.20
N ARG A 96 28.85 10.57 -10.32
CA ARG A 96 28.04 11.50 -9.51
C ARG A 96 27.19 12.42 -10.35
N ARG A 97 27.71 13.01 -11.43
CA ARG A 97 26.94 13.85 -12.34
C ARG A 97 25.90 13.05 -13.15
N GLN A 98 26.13 11.79 -13.44
CA GLN A 98 25.14 10.92 -14.08
C GLN A 98 24.01 10.54 -13.10
N ASP A 99 24.34 10.29 -11.83
CA ASP A 99 23.35 10.03 -10.77
C ASP A 99 22.58 11.30 -10.38
N THR A 100 23.22 12.47 -10.37
CA THR A 100 22.62 13.77 -10.00
C THR A 100 21.87 14.47 -11.12
N ARG A 101 21.93 13.98 -12.38
CA ARG A 101 21.21 14.58 -13.53
C ARG A 101 19.70 14.62 -13.37
N LEU A 102 19.13 13.91 -12.37
CA LEU A 102 17.71 13.81 -12.12
C LEU A 102 17.28 14.44 -10.80
N ASP A 103 18.21 14.88 -9.95
CA ASP A 103 17.87 15.44 -8.65
C ASP A 103 18.87 16.51 -8.19
N ASP A 104 18.58 17.76 -8.53
CA ASP A 104 19.36 18.93 -8.11
C ASP A 104 19.24 19.24 -6.61
N TYR A 105 18.40 18.49 -5.87
CA TYR A 105 18.13 18.70 -4.45
C TYR A 105 18.74 17.63 -3.54
N LEU A 106 19.51 16.69 -4.08
CA LEU A 106 20.04 15.55 -3.32
C LEU A 106 20.72 15.97 -2.02
N ASP A 107 21.57 17.01 -2.07
CA ASP A 107 22.29 17.52 -0.90
C ASP A 107 21.43 18.35 0.07
N ARG A 108 20.16 18.61 -0.28
CA ARG A 108 19.21 19.38 0.54
C ARG A 108 18.20 18.52 1.25
N TYR A 109 18.10 17.26 0.89
CA TYR A 109 17.16 16.34 1.54
C TYR A 109 17.59 16.03 2.98
N ALA A 110 16.58 15.85 3.83
CA ALA A 110 16.81 15.32 5.16
C ALA A 110 17.35 13.88 5.05
N GLU A 111 18.20 13.45 6.00
CA GLU A 111 18.80 12.12 6.06
C GLU A 111 17.78 11.00 5.81
N ARG A 112 16.60 11.11 6.43
CA ARG A 112 15.51 10.14 6.25
C ARG A 112 15.00 10.01 4.82
N ALA A 113 15.17 11.03 3.97
CA ALA A 113 14.67 11.02 2.59
C ALA A 113 15.58 10.19 1.66
N HIS A 114 16.87 10.09 1.94
CA HIS A 114 17.81 9.31 1.14
C HIS A 114 17.48 7.80 1.12
N GLY A 115 16.82 7.28 2.16
CA GLY A 115 16.36 5.89 2.22
C GLY A 115 14.99 5.62 1.59
N MET A 116 14.29 6.65 1.10
CA MET A 116 12.94 6.50 0.52
C MET A 116 13.03 5.98 -0.91
N THR A 117 12.57 4.75 -1.11
CA THR A 117 12.52 4.10 -2.42
C THR A 117 11.09 3.68 -2.76
N ALA A 118 10.77 3.60 -4.06
CA ALA A 118 9.48 3.05 -4.47
C ALA A 118 9.35 1.60 -3.99
N SER A 119 8.22 1.25 -3.38
CA SER A 119 7.98 -0.13 -2.97
C SER A 119 7.98 -1.06 -4.19
N ALA A 120 8.44 -2.32 -4.03
CA ALA A 120 8.42 -3.33 -5.06
C ALA A 120 7.01 -3.53 -5.67
N ILE A 121 5.97 -3.40 -4.84
CA ILE A 121 4.57 -3.47 -5.28
C ILE A 121 4.24 -2.32 -6.23
N ARG A 122 4.68 -1.10 -5.93
CA ARG A 122 4.43 0.08 -6.78
C ARG A 122 5.15 -0.03 -8.14
N ALA A 123 6.36 -0.55 -8.15
CA ALA A 123 7.11 -0.77 -9.39
C ALA A 123 6.39 -1.78 -10.32
N LEU A 124 5.69 -2.77 -9.74
CA LEU A 124 4.94 -3.77 -10.49
C LEU A 124 3.60 -3.27 -11.04
N PHE A 125 3.01 -2.20 -10.50
CA PHE A 125 1.69 -1.71 -10.94
C PHE A 125 1.63 -1.37 -12.43
N ALA A 126 2.69 -0.81 -13.01
CA ALA A 126 2.72 -0.44 -14.43
C ALA A 126 2.59 -1.67 -15.36
N VAL A 127 3.05 -2.83 -14.90
CA VAL A 127 2.99 -4.10 -15.66
C VAL A 127 1.75 -4.90 -15.27
N ALA A 128 1.42 -4.92 -13.98
CA ALA A 128 0.31 -5.68 -13.43
C ALA A 128 -1.08 -5.22 -13.92
N ASN A 129 -1.18 -3.98 -14.39
CA ASN A 129 -2.42 -3.41 -14.94
C ASN A 129 -2.66 -3.73 -16.42
N ARG A 130 -1.75 -4.44 -17.10
CA ARG A 130 -1.95 -4.84 -18.49
C ARG A 130 -2.95 -6.00 -18.55
N PRO A 131 -3.97 -5.96 -19.43
CA PRO A 131 -5.02 -6.99 -19.50
C PRO A 131 -4.50 -8.41 -19.75
N GLU A 132 -3.39 -8.53 -20.49
CA GLU A 132 -2.77 -9.82 -20.80
C GLU A 132 -1.99 -10.44 -19.62
N VAL A 133 -1.67 -9.64 -18.58
CA VAL A 133 -0.95 -10.10 -17.40
C VAL A 133 -1.94 -10.57 -16.34
N VAL A 134 -1.72 -11.76 -15.81
CA VAL A 134 -2.41 -12.20 -14.60
C VAL A 134 -1.67 -11.63 -13.39
N SER A 135 -2.27 -10.64 -12.76
CA SER A 135 -1.69 -10.02 -11.57
C SER A 135 -2.07 -10.76 -10.30
N LEU A 136 -1.15 -11.57 -9.79
CA LEU A 136 -1.21 -12.16 -8.44
C LEU A 136 -0.39 -11.32 -7.43
N ALA A 137 -0.03 -10.09 -7.79
CA ALA A 137 0.82 -9.20 -6.98
C ALA A 137 0.01 -8.22 -6.10
N GLY A 138 -1.13 -7.72 -6.62
CA GLY A 138 -1.90 -6.66 -6.00
C GLY A 138 -2.60 -7.08 -4.71
N GLY A 139 -2.73 -6.15 -3.75
CA GLY A 139 -3.56 -6.31 -2.55
C GLY A 139 -4.80 -5.41 -2.58
N MET A 140 -5.24 -5.03 -3.79
CA MET A 140 -6.46 -4.23 -3.96
C MET A 140 -7.68 -5.13 -3.86
N PRO A 141 -8.65 -4.82 -2.97
CA PRO A 141 -9.88 -5.61 -2.86
C PRO A 141 -10.65 -5.56 -4.17
N ASN A 142 -11.37 -6.63 -4.47
CA ASN A 142 -12.38 -6.61 -5.52
C ASN A 142 -13.62 -5.90 -4.98
N ILE A 143 -14.09 -4.89 -5.69
CA ILE A 143 -15.26 -4.10 -5.33
C ILE A 143 -16.42 -4.29 -6.33
N THR A 144 -16.34 -5.32 -7.18
CA THR A 144 -17.37 -5.59 -8.19
C THR A 144 -18.73 -5.84 -7.54
N ASP A 145 -18.74 -6.52 -6.39
CA ASP A 145 -19.96 -6.87 -5.65
C ASP A 145 -20.35 -5.81 -4.61
N LEU A 146 -19.69 -4.65 -4.62
CA LEU A 146 -20.13 -3.49 -3.84
C LEU A 146 -21.40 -2.92 -4.50
N PRO A 147 -22.50 -2.69 -3.76
CA PRO A 147 -23.76 -2.17 -4.32
C PRO A 147 -23.62 -0.68 -4.68
N LEU A 148 -23.08 -0.40 -5.86
CA LEU A 148 -22.77 0.98 -6.30
C LEU A 148 -24.02 1.86 -6.46
N ASP A 149 -25.18 1.28 -6.76
CA ASP A 149 -26.47 1.94 -6.80
C ASP A 149 -26.88 2.45 -5.41
N VAL A 150 -26.71 1.62 -4.37
CA VAL A 150 -26.94 2.00 -2.97
C VAL A 150 -25.96 3.10 -2.57
N VAL A 151 -24.68 2.90 -2.83
CA VAL A 151 -23.63 3.90 -2.52
C VAL A 151 -23.93 5.22 -3.24
N GLY A 152 -24.30 5.18 -4.53
CA GLY A 152 -24.65 6.36 -5.30
C GLY A 152 -25.86 7.12 -4.72
N SER A 153 -26.90 6.38 -4.31
CA SER A 153 -28.10 6.96 -3.68
C SER A 153 -27.76 7.62 -2.33
N LEU A 154 -26.97 6.96 -1.48
CA LEU A 154 -26.52 7.51 -0.20
C LEU A 154 -25.66 8.77 -0.37
N LEU A 155 -24.77 8.79 -1.35
CA LEU A 155 -23.96 9.97 -1.64
C LEU A 155 -24.80 11.15 -2.15
N ASN A 156 -25.78 10.89 -2.99
CA ASN A 156 -26.72 11.92 -3.46
C ASN A 156 -27.53 12.50 -2.30
N GLU A 157 -28.08 11.64 -1.44
CA GLU A 157 -28.81 12.07 -0.24
C GLU A 157 -27.91 12.89 0.69
N LEU A 158 -26.70 12.42 0.97
CA LEU A 158 -25.70 13.14 1.79
C LEU A 158 -25.44 14.56 1.27
N VAL A 159 -25.27 14.72 -0.04
CA VAL A 159 -25.02 16.05 -0.64
C VAL A 159 -26.21 16.97 -0.47
N LEU A 160 -27.43 16.46 -0.58
CA LEU A 160 -28.67 17.25 -0.49
C LEU A 160 -29.02 17.63 0.95
N THR A 161 -28.75 16.76 1.93
CA THR A 161 -29.15 16.96 3.34
C THR A 161 -28.06 17.62 4.17
N ASP A 162 -26.84 17.09 4.11
CA ASP A 162 -25.69 17.48 4.93
C ASP A 162 -24.49 18.00 4.14
N GLY A 163 -24.65 18.28 2.83
CA GLY A 163 -23.56 18.61 1.92
C GLY A 163 -22.69 19.76 2.39
N ARG A 164 -23.29 20.82 2.97
CA ARG A 164 -22.50 21.96 3.51
C ARG A 164 -21.59 21.56 4.64
N ARG A 165 -22.03 20.66 5.52
CA ARG A 165 -21.23 20.15 6.64
C ARG A 165 -20.19 19.15 6.15
N ALA A 166 -20.58 18.24 5.27
CA ALA A 166 -19.68 17.21 4.72
C ALA A 166 -18.54 17.78 3.87
N MET A 167 -18.72 18.99 3.29
CA MET A 167 -17.72 19.69 2.47
C MET A 167 -16.92 20.73 3.26
N GLN A 168 -17.13 20.88 4.56
CA GLN A 168 -16.40 21.79 5.43
C GLN A 168 -15.30 21.04 6.19
N TYR A 169 -14.37 21.78 6.80
CA TYR A 169 -13.43 21.21 7.76
C TYR A 169 -14.14 20.60 8.95
N GLY A 170 -13.63 19.46 9.43
CA GLY A 170 -14.13 18.78 10.61
C GLY A 170 -13.12 18.76 11.76
N SER A 171 -13.39 17.90 12.74
CA SER A 171 -12.51 17.67 13.87
C SER A 171 -11.27 16.88 13.47
N GLY A 172 -10.10 17.22 14.04
CA GLY A 172 -8.88 16.42 13.93
C GLY A 172 -9.04 14.98 14.44
N GLN A 173 -9.96 14.76 15.40
CA GLN A 173 -10.29 13.42 15.88
C GLN A 173 -11.19 12.63 14.91
N GLY A 174 -11.94 13.30 14.06
CA GLY A 174 -12.96 12.74 13.20
C GLY A 174 -14.39 12.97 13.70
N GLU A 175 -15.36 12.85 12.81
CA GLU A 175 -16.76 13.11 13.06
C GLU A 175 -17.39 12.12 14.06
N PRO A 176 -18.27 12.57 14.97
CA PRO A 176 -18.88 11.70 15.98
C PRO A 176 -19.61 10.49 15.38
N ALA A 177 -20.42 10.70 14.36
CA ALA A 177 -21.23 9.64 13.75
C ALA A 177 -20.40 8.46 13.22
N ILE A 178 -19.27 8.72 12.58
CA ILE A 178 -18.39 7.63 12.11
C ILE A 178 -17.68 6.94 13.29
N ARG A 179 -17.31 7.67 14.34
CA ARG A 179 -16.68 7.07 15.53
C ARG A 179 -17.64 6.13 16.27
N GLU A 180 -18.91 6.51 16.37
CA GLU A 180 -19.98 5.64 16.92
C GLU A 180 -20.17 4.39 16.05
N ALA A 181 -20.27 4.54 14.72
CA ALA A 181 -20.39 3.42 13.80
C ALA A 181 -19.19 2.48 13.84
N ILE A 182 -17.97 2.99 14.02
CA ILE A 182 -16.74 2.19 14.20
C ILE A 182 -16.84 1.34 15.47
N CYS A 183 -17.40 1.84 16.57
CA CYS A 183 -17.60 1.04 17.78
C CYS A 183 -18.48 -0.18 17.49
N GLU A 184 -19.56 -0.04 16.71
CA GLU A 184 -20.41 -1.16 16.31
C GLU A 184 -19.68 -2.20 15.46
N VAL A 185 -18.79 -1.74 14.57
CA VAL A 185 -17.96 -2.64 13.75
C VAL A 185 -16.99 -3.43 14.64
N MET A 186 -16.31 -2.77 15.58
CA MET A 186 -15.32 -3.40 16.46
C MET A 186 -15.92 -4.39 17.44
N ARG A 187 -17.21 -4.26 17.79
CA ARG A 187 -17.90 -5.26 18.63
C ARG A 187 -17.91 -6.67 18.02
N LEU A 188 -17.82 -6.79 16.69
CA LEU A 188 -17.72 -8.10 16.03
C LEU A 188 -16.42 -8.84 16.41
N GLU A 189 -15.42 -8.13 16.88
CA GLU A 189 -14.14 -8.67 17.32
C GLU A 189 -13.96 -8.54 18.85
N ASN A 190 -15.08 -8.47 19.57
CA ASN A 190 -15.18 -8.34 21.02
C ASN A 190 -14.54 -7.09 21.63
N ILE A 191 -14.29 -6.05 20.85
CA ILE A 191 -13.80 -4.77 21.35
C ILE A 191 -14.97 -3.94 21.87
N SER A 192 -14.95 -3.60 23.16
CA SER A 192 -15.84 -2.61 23.76
C SER A 192 -15.07 -1.29 23.84
N ALA A 193 -15.44 -0.31 23.01
CA ALA A 193 -14.75 0.98 22.96
C ALA A 193 -15.74 2.14 23.14
N HIS A 194 -15.24 3.25 23.68
CA HIS A 194 -15.96 4.51 23.68
C HIS A 194 -15.60 5.31 22.42
N PRO A 195 -16.54 5.99 21.76
CA PRO A 195 -16.27 6.80 20.56
C PRO A 195 -15.15 7.85 20.79
N ASP A 196 -15.00 8.35 22.01
CA ASP A 196 -13.96 9.33 22.33
C ASP A 196 -12.55 8.74 22.40
N ASP A 197 -12.37 7.44 22.46
CA ASP A 197 -11.06 6.79 22.40
C ASP A 197 -10.60 6.51 20.96
N ILE A 198 -11.45 6.81 19.98
CA ILE A 198 -11.20 6.60 18.57
C ILE A 198 -10.71 7.89 17.92
N MET A 199 -9.64 7.80 17.14
CA MET A 199 -9.23 8.81 16.16
C MET A 199 -9.41 8.24 14.75
N VAL A 200 -10.18 8.93 13.91
CA VAL A 200 -10.32 8.60 12.48
C VAL A 200 -9.07 9.04 11.73
N SER A 201 -8.61 8.23 10.78
CA SER A 201 -7.40 8.49 9.99
C SER A 201 -7.62 8.26 8.51
N VAL A 202 -6.68 8.72 7.66
CA VAL A 202 -6.70 8.50 6.20
C VAL A 202 -6.24 7.06 5.89
N GLY A 203 -7.07 6.09 6.28
CA GLY A 203 -6.73 4.67 6.33
C GLY A 203 -5.79 4.33 7.50
N SER A 204 -5.65 3.05 7.83
CA SER A 204 -4.75 2.57 8.91
C SER A 204 -3.28 2.92 8.66
N GLN A 205 -2.87 3.10 7.40
CA GLN A 205 -1.52 3.50 7.04
C GLN A 205 -1.12 4.85 7.67
N GLN A 206 -2.02 5.85 7.67
CA GLN A 206 -1.76 7.12 8.35
C GLN A 206 -1.73 6.92 9.88
N GLY A 207 -2.62 6.09 10.42
CA GLY A 207 -2.59 5.76 11.85
C GLY A 207 -1.23 5.20 12.28
N LEU A 208 -0.68 4.28 11.49
CA LEU A 208 0.64 3.70 11.73
C LEU A 208 1.77 4.74 11.59
N ASP A 209 1.70 5.62 10.59
CA ASP A 209 2.66 6.71 10.40
C ASP A 209 2.67 7.65 11.62
N LEU A 210 1.50 8.09 12.07
CA LEU A 210 1.35 8.96 13.24
C LEU A 210 1.81 8.29 14.54
N LEU A 211 1.53 6.98 14.72
CA LEU A 211 2.05 6.21 15.86
C LEU A 211 3.58 6.18 15.86
N THR A 212 4.17 5.87 14.71
CA THR A 212 5.63 5.85 14.60
C THR A 212 6.22 7.23 14.86
N ARG A 213 5.58 8.29 14.36
CA ARG A 213 5.98 9.68 14.58
C ARG A 213 6.00 10.09 16.06
N ILE A 214 5.03 9.63 16.87
CA ILE A 214 4.94 10.05 18.28
C ILE A 214 5.75 9.16 19.22
N PHE A 215 6.06 7.92 18.83
CA PHE A 215 6.77 6.97 19.70
C PHE A 215 8.25 6.80 19.38
N CYS A 216 8.66 7.00 18.12
CA CYS A 216 9.99 6.61 17.67
C CYS A 216 10.90 7.81 17.38
N ASN A 217 12.12 7.73 17.88
CA ASN A 217 13.25 8.53 17.44
C ASN A 217 14.13 7.72 16.46
N PRO A 218 14.99 8.37 15.65
CA PRO A 218 15.96 7.65 14.83
C PRO A 218 16.80 6.67 15.67
N GLY A 219 16.91 5.42 15.21
CA GLY A 219 17.63 4.34 15.88
C GLY A 219 16.85 3.57 16.95
N ASP A 220 15.63 3.98 17.30
CA ASP A 220 14.77 3.20 18.17
C ASP A 220 14.33 1.89 17.49
N VAL A 221 14.17 0.83 18.28
CA VAL A 221 13.81 -0.50 17.78
C VAL A 221 12.30 -0.68 17.71
N VAL A 222 11.83 -1.18 16.56
CA VAL A 222 10.47 -1.71 16.36
C VAL A 222 10.57 -3.21 16.08
N LEU A 223 9.84 -4.01 16.87
CA LEU A 223 9.68 -5.43 16.59
C LEU A 223 8.58 -5.65 15.57
N CYS A 224 8.79 -6.51 14.58
CA CYS A 224 7.77 -6.95 13.66
C CYS A 224 7.92 -8.42 13.28
N GLU A 225 6.84 -9.01 12.83
CA GLU A 225 6.82 -10.36 12.27
C GLU A 225 7.79 -10.52 11.10
N ALA A 226 8.28 -11.74 10.89
CA ALA A 226 9.12 -12.13 9.75
C ALA A 226 8.43 -13.22 8.93
N PRO A 227 7.85 -12.88 7.77
CA PRO A 227 7.81 -11.60 7.05
C PRO A 227 6.86 -10.56 7.68
N SER A 228 6.89 -9.29 7.20
CA SER A 228 5.99 -8.23 7.66
C SER A 228 5.44 -7.39 6.51
N TYR A 229 4.40 -6.60 6.77
CA TYR A 229 3.75 -5.75 5.78
C TYR A 229 4.71 -4.67 5.23
N VAL A 230 4.87 -4.65 3.90
CA VAL A 230 5.79 -3.74 3.20
C VAL A 230 5.51 -2.26 3.49
N GLY A 231 4.22 -1.89 3.68
CA GLY A 231 3.84 -0.52 4.01
C GLY A 231 4.29 -0.11 5.41
N ALA A 232 4.24 -1.02 6.39
CA ALA A 232 4.74 -0.80 7.74
C ALA A 232 6.27 -0.67 7.75
N LEU A 233 6.98 -1.56 7.06
CA LEU A 233 8.45 -1.47 6.90
C LEU A 233 8.87 -0.14 6.26
N GLY A 234 8.08 0.36 5.29
CA GLY A 234 8.29 1.67 4.68
C GLY A 234 8.13 2.83 5.66
N VAL A 235 7.11 2.77 6.53
CA VAL A 235 6.89 3.77 7.59
C VAL A 235 8.07 3.74 8.57
N PHE A 236 8.42 2.59 9.12
CA PHE A 236 9.51 2.48 10.10
C PHE A 236 10.84 2.99 9.54
N ARG A 237 11.14 2.67 8.28
CA ARG A 237 12.32 3.19 7.59
C ARG A 237 12.29 4.71 7.45
N SER A 238 11.12 5.31 7.15
CA SER A 238 11.00 6.77 6.99
C SER A 238 11.24 7.54 8.30
N TYR A 239 11.06 6.88 9.45
CA TYR A 239 11.41 7.40 10.76
C TYR A 239 12.77 6.91 11.26
N GLN A 240 13.56 6.26 10.41
CA GLN A 240 14.89 5.73 10.71
C GLN A 240 14.90 4.76 11.90
N CYS A 241 13.78 4.02 12.10
CA CYS A 241 13.71 2.97 13.09
C CYS A 241 14.57 1.77 12.67
N GLU A 242 15.14 1.10 13.65
CA GLU A 242 15.69 -0.23 13.46
C GLU A 242 14.58 -1.27 13.57
N VAL A 243 14.38 -2.02 12.49
CA VAL A 243 13.41 -3.11 12.46
C VAL A 243 14.10 -4.40 12.87
N VAL A 244 13.62 -5.02 13.96
CA VAL A 244 14.04 -6.35 14.37
C VAL A 244 12.92 -7.35 14.09
N HIS A 245 13.19 -8.30 13.22
CA HIS A 245 12.25 -9.31 12.83
C HIS A 245 12.14 -10.43 13.87
N VAL A 246 10.90 -10.82 14.20
CA VAL A 246 10.57 -11.97 15.05
C VAL A 246 9.99 -13.07 14.20
N ALA A 247 10.54 -14.28 14.29
CA ALA A 247 10.12 -15.41 13.48
C ALA A 247 8.63 -15.75 13.68
N MET A 248 8.00 -16.18 12.60
CA MET A 248 6.64 -16.74 12.56
C MET A 248 6.68 -18.25 12.34
N ASP A 249 5.59 -18.90 12.75
CA ASP A 249 5.25 -20.28 12.38
C ASP A 249 3.85 -20.34 11.74
N ASP A 250 3.29 -21.53 11.59
CA ASP A 250 1.97 -21.74 10.96
C ASP A 250 0.80 -21.11 11.77
N GLN A 251 1.05 -20.67 13.01
CA GLN A 251 0.09 -19.98 13.85
C GLN A 251 0.43 -18.49 14.05
N GLY A 252 1.25 -17.91 13.20
CA GLY A 252 1.65 -16.50 13.24
C GLY A 252 2.90 -16.25 14.07
N LEU A 253 2.98 -15.12 14.77
CA LEU A 253 4.15 -14.72 15.56
C LEU A 253 4.52 -15.79 16.60
N ASN A 254 5.79 -16.21 16.60
CA ASN A 254 6.27 -17.24 17.53
C ASN A 254 6.65 -16.63 18.88
N PRO A 255 6.00 -17.03 20.01
CA PRO A 255 6.25 -16.46 21.34
C PRO A 255 7.67 -16.70 21.85
N SER A 256 8.23 -17.87 21.59
CA SER A 256 9.62 -18.17 21.99
C SER A 256 10.61 -17.25 21.27
N ALA A 257 10.42 -17.03 19.97
CA ALA A 257 11.23 -16.10 19.20
C ALA A 257 11.08 -14.65 19.71
N LEU A 258 9.88 -14.25 20.10
CA LEU A 258 9.64 -12.94 20.74
C LEU A 258 10.39 -12.82 22.07
N ALA A 259 10.30 -13.82 22.92
CA ALA A 259 10.99 -13.83 24.21
C ALA A 259 12.51 -13.75 24.05
N ASP A 260 13.07 -14.46 23.07
CA ASP A 260 14.51 -14.44 22.78
C ASP A 260 14.97 -13.09 22.21
N ALA A 261 14.20 -12.50 21.31
CA ALA A 261 14.48 -11.17 20.77
C ALA A 261 14.49 -10.09 21.86
N LEU A 262 13.45 -10.08 22.71
CA LEU A 262 13.35 -9.16 23.85
C LEU A 262 14.54 -9.31 24.83
N LYS A 263 14.92 -10.55 25.11
CA LYS A 263 16.08 -10.84 26.00
C LYS A 263 17.39 -10.36 25.37
N ALA A 264 17.58 -10.58 24.07
CA ALA A 264 18.77 -10.12 23.35
C ALA A 264 18.88 -8.59 23.33
N LEU A 265 17.79 -7.90 22.98
CA LEU A 265 17.73 -6.43 22.93
C LEU A 265 17.94 -5.80 24.30
N ARG A 266 17.33 -6.36 25.35
CA ARG A 266 17.54 -5.91 26.74
C ARG A 266 19.01 -6.03 27.16
N ARG A 267 19.69 -7.14 26.80
CA ARG A 267 21.12 -7.33 27.08
C ARG A 267 22.01 -6.34 26.34
N ALA A 268 21.60 -5.97 25.11
CA ALA A 268 22.28 -4.97 24.30
C ALA A 268 21.97 -3.52 24.71
N GLY A 269 21.16 -3.30 25.74
CA GLY A 269 20.73 -1.97 26.19
C GLY A 269 19.89 -1.21 25.17
N ARG A 270 19.19 -1.93 24.25
CA ARG A 270 18.38 -1.33 23.18
C ARG A 270 16.95 -1.07 23.66
N THR A 271 16.42 0.08 23.30
CA THR A 271 15.04 0.47 23.63
C THR A 271 14.08 -0.01 22.54
N VAL A 272 13.18 -0.93 22.90
CA VAL A 272 12.07 -1.35 22.03
C VAL A 272 10.88 -0.43 22.27
N LYS A 273 10.32 0.13 21.20
CA LYS A 273 9.16 1.04 21.29
C LYS A 273 7.84 0.31 21.28
N PHE A 274 7.69 -0.61 20.35
CA PHE A 274 6.48 -1.44 20.26
C PHE A 274 6.74 -2.69 19.41
N LEU A 275 5.83 -3.66 19.57
CA LEU A 275 5.66 -4.78 18.65
C LEU A 275 4.55 -4.42 17.67
N TYR A 276 4.83 -4.45 16.37
CA TYR A 276 3.83 -4.37 15.30
C TYR A 276 3.46 -5.78 14.84
N THR A 277 2.16 -6.12 14.84
CA THR A 277 1.65 -7.45 14.47
C THR A 277 0.35 -7.37 13.69
N ILE A 278 0.14 -8.33 12.78
CA ILE A 278 -1.11 -8.52 12.01
C ILE A 278 -1.69 -9.89 12.40
N PRO A 279 -2.50 -9.98 13.46
CA PRO A 279 -2.92 -11.27 14.01
C PRO A 279 -3.95 -12.00 13.15
N ASN A 280 -4.65 -11.32 12.24
CA ASN A 280 -5.69 -11.90 11.41
C ASN A 280 -5.28 -11.94 9.95
N TYR A 281 -5.21 -13.15 9.37
CA TYR A 281 -4.98 -13.37 7.93
C TYR A 281 -3.80 -12.55 7.40
N HIS A 282 -2.69 -12.71 8.06
CA HIS A 282 -1.47 -11.91 7.99
C HIS A 282 -1.04 -11.56 6.56
N ASN A 283 -0.64 -10.32 6.33
CA ASN A 283 0.00 -9.88 5.09
C ASN A 283 1.52 -9.83 5.27
N PRO A 284 2.30 -10.75 4.64
CA PRO A 284 1.93 -11.56 3.48
C PRO A 284 1.57 -13.03 3.75
N ALA A 285 1.68 -13.54 4.98
CA ALA A 285 1.71 -14.97 5.26
C ALA A 285 0.33 -15.67 5.15
N GLY A 286 -0.78 -14.94 5.22
CA GLY A 286 -2.13 -15.51 5.15
C GLY A 286 -2.57 -16.30 6.39
N VAL A 287 -1.73 -16.38 7.42
CA VAL A 287 -2.03 -17.11 8.67
C VAL A 287 -2.79 -16.24 9.67
N ALA A 288 -3.55 -16.87 10.57
CA ALA A 288 -4.21 -16.21 11.68
C ALA A 288 -3.72 -16.77 13.02
N GLN A 289 -3.55 -15.88 14.00
CA GLN A 289 -3.19 -16.29 15.37
C GLN A 289 -4.41 -16.84 16.10
N SER A 290 -4.29 -18.03 16.66
CA SER A 290 -5.31 -18.60 17.55
C SER A 290 -5.48 -17.78 18.82
N LEU A 291 -6.60 -17.95 19.53
CA LEU A 291 -6.84 -17.26 20.79
C LEU A 291 -5.73 -17.57 21.82
N ASP A 292 -5.33 -18.83 21.94
CA ASP A 292 -4.26 -19.23 22.87
C ASP A 292 -2.93 -18.53 22.53
N ARG A 293 -2.59 -18.43 21.25
CA ARG A 293 -1.41 -17.70 20.79
C ARG A 293 -1.47 -16.23 21.15
N ARG A 294 -2.64 -15.59 21.01
CA ARG A 294 -2.84 -14.18 21.40
C ARG A 294 -2.64 -13.96 22.89
N LEU A 295 -3.18 -14.85 23.72
CA LEU A 295 -3.01 -14.78 25.20
C LEU A 295 -1.54 -14.96 25.59
N GLU A 296 -0.83 -15.90 24.98
CA GLU A 296 0.60 -16.12 25.24
C GLU A 296 1.45 -14.90 24.86
N LEU A 297 1.20 -14.29 23.70
CA LEU A 297 1.88 -13.08 23.24
C LEU A 297 1.62 -11.88 24.15
N LEU A 298 0.37 -11.68 24.58
CA LEU A 298 0.00 -10.60 25.49
C LEU A 298 0.64 -10.78 26.86
N HIS A 299 0.70 -12.00 27.37
CA HIS A 299 1.40 -12.28 28.62
C HIS A 299 2.90 -11.95 28.55
N LEU A 300 3.56 -12.24 27.41
CA LEU A 300 4.95 -11.86 27.19
C LEU A 300 5.11 -10.34 27.09
N ALA A 301 4.21 -9.66 26.38
CA ALA A 301 4.21 -8.22 26.22
C ALA A 301 4.04 -7.52 27.59
N GLU A 302 3.10 -7.97 28.41
CA GLU A 302 2.86 -7.45 29.75
C GLU A 302 4.10 -7.57 30.66
N ARG A 303 4.72 -8.74 30.69
CA ARG A 303 5.95 -8.96 31.48
C ARG A 303 7.14 -8.12 31.01
N ALA A 304 7.16 -7.74 29.73
CA ALA A 304 8.23 -6.94 29.14
C ALA A 304 7.93 -5.44 29.12
N ASP A 305 6.76 -5.02 29.60
CA ASP A 305 6.23 -3.64 29.46
C ASP A 305 6.29 -3.17 27.99
N LEU A 306 5.88 -4.06 27.08
CA LEU A 306 5.95 -3.88 25.64
C LEU A 306 4.61 -3.42 25.08
N LEU A 307 4.57 -2.24 24.48
CA LEU A 307 3.42 -1.76 23.71
C LEU A 307 3.21 -2.63 22.47
N VAL A 308 1.96 -2.99 22.17
CA VAL A 308 1.59 -3.76 20.97
C VAL A 308 0.75 -2.89 20.04
N VAL A 309 1.10 -2.84 18.78
CA VAL A 309 0.32 -2.22 17.69
C VAL A 309 -0.28 -3.35 16.86
N GLU A 310 -1.58 -3.55 17.04
CA GLU A 310 -2.38 -4.51 16.29
C GLU A 310 -2.92 -3.86 15.01
N ASP A 311 -2.44 -4.28 13.85
CA ASP A 311 -2.96 -3.84 12.54
C ASP A 311 -3.95 -4.89 12.01
N ASN A 312 -5.22 -4.52 11.91
CA ASN A 312 -6.30 -5.47 11.67
C ASN A 312 -7.22 -5.09 10.50
N PRO A 313 -6.73 -5.08 9.26
CA PRO A 313 -7.55 -4.78 8.10
C PRO A 313 -8.40 -5.97 7.62
N TYR A 314 -8.14 -7.19 8.11
CA TYR A 314 -8.76 -8.43 7.58
C TYR A 314 -9.62 -9.19 8.60
N GLY A 315 -9.71 -8.77 9.85
CA GLY A 315 -10.36 -9.54 10.92
C GLY A 315 -11.79 -9.99 10.62
N LEU A 316 -12.53 -9.17 9.87
CA LEU A 316 -13.89 -9.49 9.42
C LEU A 316 -13.96 -10.33 8.13
N LEU A 317 -12.83 -10.70 7.53
CA LEU A 317 -12.75 -11.43 6.24
C LEU A 317 -12.32 -12.90 6.41
N GLY A 318 -12.59 -13.49 7.56
CA GLY A 318 -12.51 -14.93 7.77
C GLY A 318 -13.61 -15.65 6.99
N PHE A 319 -13.27 -16.80 6.39
CA PHE A 319 -14.22 -17.53 5.56
C PHE A 319 -15.21 -18.32 6.38
N ASP A 320 -14.81 -18.81 7.54
CA ASP A 320 -15.63 -19.61 8.42
C ASP A 320 -15.68 -19.04 9.84
N GLY A 321 -16.76 -19.34 10.54
CA GLY A 321 -16.92 -18.99 11.95
C GLY A 321 -17.10 -17.50 12.24
N GLU A 322 -17.07 -17.19 13.53
CA GLU A 322 -17.09 -15.83 14.05
C GLU A 322 -15.68 -15.24 14.07
N PRO A 323 -15.54 -13.91 13.99
CA PRO A 323 -14.24 -13.26 14.12
C PRO A 323 -13.54 -13.64 15.44
N ILE A 324 -12.22 -13.88 15.37
CA ILE A 324 -11.42 -14.14 16.56
C ILE A 324 -11.32 -12.84 17.38
N PRO A 325 -11.50 -12.89 18.72
CA PRO A 325 -11.34 -11.71 19.58
C PRO A 325 -10.01 -11.00 19.34
N ALA A 326 -10.05 -9.69 19.07
CA ALA A 326 -8.87 -8.89 18.81
C ALA A 326 -7.92 -8.87 20.02
N LEU A 327 -6.62 -8.69 19.82
CA LEU A 327 -5.65 -8.47 20.91
C LEU A 327 -6.09 -7.31 21.80
N ARG A 328 -6.59 -6.23 21.20
CA ARG A 328 -7.12 -5.07 21.91
C ARG A 328 -8.26 -5.43 22.86
N SER A 329 -9.13 -6.39 22.52
CA SER A 329 -10.23 -6.83 23.39
C SER A 329 -9.75 -7.61 24.61
N LEU A 330 -8.56 -8.18 24.54
CA LEU A 330 -7.93 -8.99 25.59
C LEU A 330 -7.04 -8.15 26.52
N ASN A 331 -6.47 -7.04 26.02
CA ASN A 331 -5.67 -6.10 26.82
C ASN A 331 -5.77 -4.68 26.28
N GLU A 332 -6.69 -3.90 26.84
CA GLU A 332 -6.96 -2.52 26.38
C GLU A 332 -5.88 -1.49 26.75
N HIS A 333 -5.03 -1.80 27.73
CA HIS A 333 -4.01 -0.87 28.21
C HIS A 333 -2.72 -0.92 27.40
N GLN A 334 -2.36 -2.09 26.90
CA GLN A 334 -1.10 -2.30 26.17
C GLN A 334 -1.24 -2.40 24.67
N VAL A 335 -2.47 -2.59 24.14
CA VAL A 335 -2.69 -2.76 22.71
C VAL A 335 -3.29 -1.50 22.11
N ILE A 336 -2.64 -0.96 21.08
CA ILE A 336 -3.20 0.04 20.18
C ILE A 336 -3.71 -0.68 18.94
N TYR A 337 -4.98 -0.46 18.61
CA TYR A 337 -5.63 -1.12 17.49
C TYR A 337 -5.74 -0.19 16.28
N LEU A 338 -5.37 -0.69 15.11
CA LEU A 338 -5.53 -0.04 13.82
C LEU A 338 -6.59 -0.77 13.00
N GLY A 339 -7.63 -0.06 12.61
CA GLY A 339 -8.68 -0.58 11.74
C GLY A 339 -8.83 0.20 10.44
N SER A 340 -9.50 -0.40 9.46
CA SER A 340 -9.68 0.23 8.14
C SER A 340 -10.90 -0.33 7.41
N PHE A 341 -11.66 0.54 6.75
CA PHE A 341 -12.72 0.14 5.81
C PHE A 341 -12.19 -0.19 4.40
N SER A 342 -10.89 -0.12 4.19
CA SER A 342 -10.29 -0.37 2.87
C SER A 342 -10.54 -1.78 2.33
N LYS A 343 -10.82 -2.76 3.19
CA LYS A 343 -10.99 -4.17 2.81
C LYS A 343 -12.43 -4.67 2.98
N THR A 344 -13.22 -4.01 3.82
CA THR A 344 -14.60 -4.37 4.16
C THR A 344 -15.65 -3.47 3.50
N PHE A 345 -15.21 -2.35 2.90
CA PHE A 345 -16.08 -1.47 2.12
C PHE A 345 -15.37 -1.04 0.82
N ALA A 346 -14.65 0.08 0.83
CA ALA A 346 -13.97 0.56 -0.38
C ALA A 346 -12.68 1.32 -0.05
N PRO A 347 -11.53 0.96 -0.67
CA PRO A 347 -10.24 1.59 -0.37
C PRO A 347 -10.17 3.07 -0.80
N GLY A 348 -10.99 3.49 -1.78
CA GLY A 348 -11.01 4.85 -2.31
C GLY A 348 -11.49 5.90 -1.31
N PHE A 349 -12.33 5.53 -0.34
CA PHE A 349 -12.81 6.45 0.70
C PHE A 349 -11.74 6.85 1.70
N ARG A 350 -10.68 6.08 1.84
CA ARG A 350 -9.56 6.39 2.75
C ARG A 350 -9.98 6.61 4.20
N VAL A 351 -10.91 5.82 4.72
CA VAL A 351 -11.32 5.84 6.13
C VAL A 351 -10.71 4.66 6.87
N GLY A 352 -9.95 4.98 7.91
CA GLY A 352 -9.42 4.05 8.91
C GLY A 352 -9.50 4.70 10.29
N TRP A 353 -9.04 4.00 11.31
CA TRP A 353 -9.06 4.52 12.67
C TRP A 353 -7.95 3.93 13.54
N VAL A 354 -7.66 4.65 14.61
CA VAL A 354 -6.82 4.20 15.72
C VAL A 354 -7.68 4.19 16.97
N LEU A 355 -7.72 3.05 17.68
CA LEU A 355 -8.24 2.95 19.02
C LEU A 355 -7.05 2.83 19.97
N ALA A 356 -6.88 3.79 20.88
CA ALA A 356 -5.73 3.88 21.76
C ALA A 356 -6.16 4.37 23.17
N PRO A 357 -5.34 4.15 24.20
CA PRO A 357 -5.53 4.82 25.48
C PRO A 357 -5.60 6.34 25.32
N HIS A 358 -6.43 6.99 26.13
CA HIS A 358 -6.78 8.42 26.01
C HIS A 358 -5.58 9.35 25.80
N ALA A 359 -4.53 9.22 26.60
CA ALA A 359 -3.34 10.06 26.49
C ALA A 359 -2.58 9.89 25.15
N VAL A 360 -2.58 8.68 24.61
CA VAL A 360 -1.98 8.37 23.29
C VAL A 360 -2.86 8.96 22.19
N ARG A 361 -4.19 8.76 22.26
CA ARG A 361 -5.15 9.31 21.31
C ARG A 361 -5.03 10.85 21.22
N GLU A 362 -4.90 11.57 22.34
CA GLU A 362 -4.70 13.02 22.30
C GLU A 362 -3.44 13.44 21.54
N LYS A 363 -2.32 12.76 21.76
CA LYS A 363 -1.08 13.01 21.01
C LYS A 363 -1.23 12.71 19.52
N LEU A 364 -1.97 11.66 19.19
CA LEU A 364 -2.24 11.30 17.79
C LEU A 364 -3.10 12.37 17.10
N VAL A 365 -4.13 12.90 17.77
CA VAL A 365 -4.97 13.99 17.22
C VAL A 365 -4.12 15.21 16.91
N LEU A 366 -3.26 15.65 17.84
CA LEU A 366 -2.35 16.77 17.60
C LEU A 366 -1.37 16.51 16.43
N ALA A 367 -0.85 15.29 16.34
CA ALA A 367 0.03 14.90 15.24
C ALA A 367 -0.71 14.90 13.89
N GLN A 368 -1.98 14.47 13.88
CA GLN A 368 -2.85 14.48 12.70
C GLN A 368 -3.21 15.90 12.26
N GLU A 369 -3.57 16.77 13.19
CA GLU A 369 -3.83 18.19 12.92
C GLU A 369 -2.61 18.86 12.28
N ALA A 370 -1.41 18.58 12.79
CA ALA A 370 -0.17 19.08 12.20
C ALA A 370 0.15 18.50 10.81
N ALA A 371 -0.38 17.31 10.46
CA ALA A 371 -0.12 16.62 9.19
C ALA A 371 -1.16 16.97 8.12
N THR A 372 -2.45 16.96 8.46
CA THR A 372 -3.55 17.03 7.51
C THR A 372 -4.71 17.93 7.96
N LEU A 373 -4.60 18.59 9.10
CA LEU A 373 -5.63 19.39 9.78
C LEU A 373 -6.80 18.49 10.28
N CYS A 374 -7.48 17.80 9.39
CA CYS A 374 -8.51 16.81 9.71
C CYS A 374 -8.55 15.73 8.61
N PRO A 375 -9.07 14.53 8.90
CA PRO A 375 -9.30 13.52 7.86
C PRO A 375 -10.46 13.95 6.95
N PRO A 376 -10.57 13.42 5.71
CA PRO A 376 -11.60 13.81 4.74
C PRO A 376 -13.01 13.66 5.30
N VAL A 377 -13.70 14.77 5.53
CA VAL A 377 -15.02 14.81 6.20
C VAL A 377 -16.09 14.15 5.35
N PHE A 378 -16.12 14.45 4.04
CA PHE A 378 -17.07 13.83 3.10
C PHE A 378 -17.01 12.31 3.14
N SER A 379 -15.81 11.73 3.14
CA SER A 379 -15.62 10.28 3.24
C SER A 379 -16.15 9.70 4.55
N GLN A 380 -15.99 10.40 5.65
CA GLN A 380 -16.49 9.98 6.95
C GLN A 380 -18.01 9.93 6.99
N PHE A 381 -18.69 10.98 6.49
CA PHE A 381 -20.15 11.00 6.38
C PHE A 381 -20.66 9.90 5.46
N ALA A 382 -20.02 9.69 4.32
CA ALA A 382 -20.41 8.64 3.37
C ALA A 382 -20.30 7.23 3.98
N VAL A 383 -19.21 6.93 4.68
CA VAL A 383 -19.02 5.64 5.34
C VAL A 383 -20.00 5.47 6.51
N ALA A 384 -20.22 6.52 7.31
CA ALA A 384 -21.20 6.48 8.41
C ALA A 384 -22.62 6.23 7.87
N ALA A 385 -23.03 6.93 6.81
CA ALA A 385 -24.32 6.71 6.16
C ALA A 385 -24.47 5.29 5.62
N TYR A 386 -23.42 4.73 5.00
CA TYR A 386 -23.43 3.34 4.54
C TYR A 386 -23.62 2.35 5.71
N LEU A 387 -22.86 2.51 6.79
CA LEU A 387 -22.94 1.62 7.95
C LEU A 387 -24.28 1.71 8.70
N THR A 388 -24.94 2.87 8.65
CA THR A 388 -26.23 3.09 9.31
C THR A 388 -27.42 2.62 8.48
N ASN A 389 -27.37 2.83 7.15
CA ASN A 389 -28.54 2.68 6.28
C ASN A 389 -28.49 1.44 5.38
N HIS A 390 -27.40 0.67 5.42
CA HIS A 390 -27.23 -0.53 4.59
C HIS A 390 -26.88 -1.76 5.43
N ASP A 391 -27.29 -2.95 4.96
CA ASP A 391 -26.87 -4.23 5.55
C ASP A 391 -25.41 -4.55 5.23
N TRP A 392 -24.49 -3.77 5.79
CA TRP A 392 -23.06 -3.96 5.61
C TRP A 392 -22.56 -5.31 6.16
N ARG A 393 -23.25 -5.89 7.15
CA ARG A 393 -22.91 -7.23 7.67
C ARG A 393 -23.23 -8.31 6.63
N GLY A 394 -24.36 -8.20 5.94
CA GLY A 394 -24.68 -9.03 4.78
C GLY A 394 -23.65 -8.87 3.66
N GLN A 395 -23.23 -7.64 3.39
CA GLN A 395 -22.20 -7.36 2.38
C GLN A 395 -20.85 -8.01 2.72
N ILE A 396 -20.45 -8.02 3.99
CA ILE A 396 -19.22 -8.74 4.40
C ILE A 396 -19.33 -10.25 4.13
N LYS A 397 -20.52 -10.86 4.31
CA LYS A 397 -20.73 -12.29 3.98
C LYS A 397 -20.55 -12.53 2.47
N VAL A 398 -21.07 -11.64 1.63
CA VAL A 398 -20.85 -11.71 0.17
C VAL A 398 -19.37 -11.65 -0.16
N PHE A 399 -18.62 -10.73 0.45
CA PHE A 399 -17.16 -10.64 0.25
C PHE A 399 -16.42 -11.90 0.74
N ARG A 400 -16.79 -12.46 1.90
CA ARG A 400 -16.20 -13.70 2.42
C ARG A 400 -16.36 -14.85 1.44
N GLU A 401 -17.55 -15.04 0.88
CA GLU A 401 -17.82 -16.11 -0.08
C GLU A 401 -17.05 -15.91 -1.38
N MET A 402 -17.06 -14.71 -1.94
CA MET A 402 -16.28 -14.35 -3.13
C MET A 402 -14.77 -14.61 -2.94
N TYR A 403 -14.21 -14.25 -1.78
CA TYR A 403 -12.78 -14.48 -1.52
C TYR A 403 -12.47 -15.94 -1.20
N ARG A 404 -13.40 -16.68 -0.61
CA ARG A 404 -13.29 -18.13 -0.42
C ARG A 404 -13.12 -18.85 -1.76
N GLU A 405 -14.04 -18.59 -2.70
CA GLU A 405 -13.99 -19.17 -4.04
C GLU A 405 -12.64 -18.91 -4.75
N ARG A 406 -12.14 -17.70 -4.65
CA ARG A 406 -10.85 -17.31 -5.23
C ARG A 406 -9.66 -17.97 -4.51
N ARG A 407 -9.70 -18.09 -3.19
CA ARG A 407 -8.71 -18.83 -2.42
C ARG A 407 -8.68 -20.28 -2.86
N ASP A 408 -9.84 -20.92 -3.03
CA ASP A 408 -9.95 -22.30 -3.42
C ASP A 408 -9.39 -22.54 -4.83
N ALA A 409 -9.67 -21.63 -5.78
CA ALA A 409 -9.05 -21.63 -7.11
C ALA A 409 -7.52 -21.47 -7.03
N MET A 410 -7.01 -20.59 -6.15
CA MET A 410 -5.57 -20.43 -5.94
C MET A 410 -4.94 -21.72 -5.42
N ILE A 411 -5.49 -22.34 -4.40
CA ILE A 411 -4.97 -23.59 -3.83
C ILE A 411 -5.05 -24.73 -4.83
N ALA A 412 -6.15 -24.86 -5.55
CA ALA A 412 -6.29 -25.87 -6.62
C ALA A 412 -5.23 -25.69 -7.71
N GLY A 413 -5.04 -24.45 -8.18
CA GLY A 413 -4.06 -24.13 -9.19
C GLY A 413 -2.61 -24.38 -8.73
N LEU A 414 -2.28 -24.02 -7.47
CA LEU A 414 -0.96 -24.31 -6.89
C LEU A 414 -0.73 -25.83 -6.78
N THR A 415 -1.73 -26.56 -6.31
CA THR A 415 -1.63 -28.04 -6.21
C THR A 415 -1.40 -28.71 -7.55
N ALA A 416 -2.03 -28.18 -8.61
CA ALA A 416 -1.95 -28.76 -9.95
C ALA A 416 -0.64 -28.42 -10.70
N HIS A 417 -0.05 -27.26 -10.44
CA HIS A 417 0.98 -26.71 -11.32
C HIS A 417 2.33 -26.43 -10.66
N MET A 418 2.44 -26.47 -9.32
CA MET A 418 3.73 -26.17 -8.70
C MET A 418 4.67 -27.37 -8.72
N PRO A 419 5.97 -27.18 -9.02
CA PRO A 419 6.96 -28.24 -8.99
C PRO A 419 7.21 -28.74 -7.56
N ALA A 420 7.73 -29.97 -7.46
CA ALA A 420 8.11 -30.61 -6.20
C ALA A 420 9.05 -29.70 -5.38
N GLY A 421 8.90 -29.69 -4.06
CA GLY A 421 9.68 -28.85 -3.15
C GLY A 421 9.15 -27.41 -2.97
N THR A 422 8.08 -27.03 -3.67
CA THR A 422 7.32 -25.82 -3.38
C THR A 422 6.32 -26.08 -2.26
N THR A 423 6.23 -25.16 -1.29
CA THR A 423 5.24 -25.23 -0.22
C THR A 423 4.52 -23.89 -0.08
N TRP A 424 3.33 -23.88 0.48
CA TRP A 424 2.53 -22.66 0.65
C TRP A 424 1.64 -22.73 1.87
N THR A 425 1.24 -21.54 2.36
CA THR A 425 0.25 -21.41 3.43
C THR A 425 -1.15 -21.69 2.91
N TYR A 426 -2.04 -22.14 3.80
CA TYR A 426 -3.47 -22.34 3.51
C TYR A 426 -4.30 -21.30 4.29
N PRO A 427 -4.63 -20.15 3.68
CA PRO A 427 -5.34 -19.08 4.38
C PRO A 427 -6.83 -19.43 4.61
N GLU A 428 -7.31 -19.14 5.82
CA GLU A 428 -8.71 -19.27 6.22
C GLU A 428 -9.47 -17.93 6.11
N GLY A 429 -8.86 -16.92 5.50
CA GLY A 429 -9.38 -15.58 5.30
C GLY A 429 -8.37 -14.65 4.62
N GLY A 430 -8.72 -13.38 4.51
CA GLY A 430 -7.83 -12.37 3.93
C GLY A 430 -7.61 -12.53 2.43
N PHE A 431 -6.40 -12.24 1.95
CA PHE A 431 -6.14 -12.01 0.52
C PHE A 431 -4.94 -12.77 -0.05
N PHE A 432 -4.11 -13.42 0.79
CA PHE A 432 -2.76 -13.79 0.39
C PHE A 432 -2.42 -15.25 0.69
N VAL A 433 -1.60 -15.81 -0.20
CA VAL A 433 -0.88 -17.05 0.00
C VAL A 433 0.62 -16.75 -0.02
N TRP A 434 1.36 -17.33 0.92
CA TRP A 434 2.82 -17.22 1.01
C TRP A 434 3.46 -18.49 0.51
N LEU A 435 4.19 -18.39 -0.61
CA LEU A 435 4.91 -19.51 -1.21
C LEU A 435 6.37 -19.53 -0.74
N ARG A 436 6.87 -20.73 -0.47
CA ARG A 436 8.29 -21.03 -0.34
C ARG A 436 8.76 -21.86 -1.54
N LEU A 437 9.78 -21.37 -2.23
CA LEU A 437 10.35 -21.98 -3.43
C LEU A 437 11.35 -23.10 -3.11
N PRO A 438 11.58 -24.03 -4.05
CA PRO A 438 12.67 -24.99 -3.97
C PRO A 438 14.02 -24.32 -3.69
N PRO A 439 14.98 -25.05 -3.09
CA PRO A 439 16.33 -24.52 -2.90
C PRO A 439 16.97 -24.03 -4.20
N GLY A 440 17.70 -22.92 -4.15
CA GLY A 440 18.41 -22.35 -5.30
C GLY A 440 17.60 -21.39 -6.17
N ILE A 441 16.27 -21.38 -6.08
CA ILE A 441 15.42 -20.43 -6.83
C ILE A 441 15.26 -19.14 -6.02
N ASP A 442 15.57 -18.00 -6.66
CA ASP A 442 15.39 -16.66 -6.13
C ASP A 442 14.19 -15.97 -6.77
N SER A 443 13.19 -15.63 -5.95
CA SER A 443 11.94 -14.99 -6.41
C SER A 443 12.14 -13.62 -7.03
N HIS A 444 13.15 -12.86 -6.58
CA HIS A 444 13.45 -11.55 -7.13
C HIS A 444 14.11 -11.67 -8.51
N ALA A 445 15.10 -12.53 -8.64
CA ALA A 445 15.80 -12.79 -9.90
C ALA A 445 14.88 -13.40 -10.98
N MET A 446 13.89 -14.22 -10.58
CA MET A 446 12.92 -14.87 -11.46
C MET A 446 11.83 -13.91 -11.97
N LEU A 447 11.54 -12.79 -11.27
CA LEU A 447 10.41 -11.91 -11.56
C LEU A 447 10.36 -11.41 -13.02
N PRO A 448 11.45 -10.98 -13.68
CA PRO A 448 11.39 -10.55 -15.09
C PRO A 448 10.89 -11.65 -16.03
N ARG A 449 11.24 -12.92 -15.78
CA ARG A 449 10.76 -14.06 -16.57
C ARG A 449 9.28 -14.34 -16.34
N ALA A 450 8.82 -14.24 -15.10
CA ALA A 450 7.39 -14.36 -14.79
C ALA A 450 6.57 -13.27 -15.49
N VAL A 451 7.06 -12.02 -15.50
CA VAL A 451 6.43 -10.90 -16.22
C VAL A 451 6.40 -11.18 -17.73
N THR A 452 7.46 -11.72 -18.31
CA THR A 452 7.50 -12.15 -19.72
C THR A 452 6.48 -13.27 -20.00
N ALA A 453 6.29 -14.18 -19.05
CA ALA A 453 5.25 -15.23 -19.09
C ALA A 453 3.84 -14.67 -18.74
N ARG A 454 3.70 -13.35 -18.58
CA ARG A 454 2.43 -12.65 -18.29
C ARG A 454 1.79 -13.06 -16.97
N VAL A 455 2.59 -13.29 -15.95
CA VAL A 455 2.15 -13.46 -14.55
C VAL A 455 3.02 -12.59 -13.65
N ALA A 456 2.39 -11.93 -12.66
CA ALA A 456 3.08 -11.06 -11.71
C ALA A 456 2.78 -11.49 -10.26
N TYR A 457 3.80 -11.47 -9.41
CA TYR A 457 3.75 -11.72 -7.97
C TYR A 457 4.63 -10.72 -7.23
N VAL A 458 4.61 -10.72 -5.90
CA VAL A 458 5.54 -9.89 -5.11
C VAL A 458 6.66 -10.77 -4.54
N PRO A 459 7.94 -10.49 -4.87
CA PRO A 459 9.07 -11.20 -4.30
C PRO A 459 9.11 -11.09 -2.78
N GLY A 460 9.53 -12.16 -2.11
CA GLY A 460 9.54 -12.24 -0.66
C GLY A 460 10.46 -11.21 0.00
N THR A 461 11.55 -10.81 -0.66
CA THR A 461 12.50 -9.80 -0.15
C THR A 461 11.84 -8.46 0.17
N ALA A 462 10.69 -8.13 -0.46
CA ALA A 462 9.94 -6.91 -0.16
C ALA A 462 9.34 -6.88 1.26
N PHE A 463 9.21 -8.03 1.92
CA PHE A 463 8.55 -8.19 3.22
C PHE A 463 9.53 -8.37 4.38
N TYR A 464 10.81 -8.09 4.13
CA TYR A 464 11.89 -8.15 5.11
C TYR A 464 12.73 -6.87 5.06
N ALA A 465 12.98 -6.28 6.21
CA ALA A 465 13.81 -5.08 6.32
C ALA A 465 15.30 -5.37 6.09
N ASP A 466 15.72 -6.59 6.37
CA ASP A 466 17.09 -7.11 6.24
C ASP A 466 17.41 -7.75 4.89
N GLY A 467 16.45 -7.74 3.95
CA GLY A 467 16.61 -8.30 2.61
C GLY A 467 16.50 -9.83 2.53
N LEU A 468 16.15 -10.50 3.62
CA LEU A 468 15.84 -11.93 3.61
C LEU A 468 14.60 -12.25 2.76
N GLY A 469 14.23 -13.52 2.65
CA GLY A 469 13.00 -13.94 1.95
C GLY A 469 13.16 -14.18 0.45
N SER A 470 14.38 -14.26 -0.10
CA SER A 470 14.63 -14.50 -1.53
C SER A 470 13.95 -15.77 -2.08
N ARG A 471 13.79 -16.80 -1.24
CA ARG A 471 13.10 -18.05 -1.56
C ARG A 471 11.59 -18.02 -1.34
N HIS A 472 11.02 -16.84 -1.13
CA HIS A 472 9.58 -16.71 -0.89
C HIS A 472 8.96 -15.75 -1.88
N MET A 473 7.65 -15.86 -2.05
CA MET A 473 6.84 -14.89 -2.76
C MET A 473 5.42 -14.81 -2.19
N ARG A 474 4.80 -13.63 -2.31
CA ARG A 474 3.39 -13.44 -1.99
C ARG A 474 2.56 -13.54 -3.25
N LEU A 475 1.52 -14.38 -3.22
CA LEU A 475 0.46 -14.42 -4.20
C LEU A 475 -0.83 -13.85 -3.60
N SER A 476 -1.56 -13.08 -4.40
CA SER A 476 -2.84 -12.49 -4.04
C SER A 476 -3.94 -13.09 -4.89
N TYR A 477 -5.03 -13.50 -4.25
CA TYR A 477 -6.24 -13.99 -4.91
C TYR A 477 -7.41 -12.99 -4.85
N CYS A 478 -7.20 -11.81 -4.27
CA CYS A 478 -8.33 -10.89 -3.99
C CYS A 478 -8.93 -10.22 -5.23
N PHE A 479 -8.18 -10.03 -6.31
CA PHE A 479 -8.65 -9.26 -7.47
C PHE A 479 -9.01 -10.12 -8.69
N PRO A 480 -8.17 -11.08 -9.16
CA PRO A 480 -8.49 -11.85 -10.37
C PRO A 480 -9.68 -12.79 -10.17
N THR A 481 -10.36 -13.15 -11.26
CA THR A 481 -11.40 -14.20 -11.23
C THR A 481 -10.77 -15.58 -10.98
N PRO A 482 -11.57 -16.59 -10.54
CA PRO A 482 -11.07 -17.97 -10.34
C PRO A 482 -10.33 -18.52 -11.56
N GLU A 483 -10.84 -18.33 -12.78
CA GLU A 483 -10.23 -18.82 -14.02
C GLU A 483 -8.87 -18.13 -14.27
N ARG A 484 -8.81 -16.83 -14.02
CA ARG A 484 -7.56 -16.07 -14.16
C ARG A 484 -6.54 -16.48 -13.11
N ILE A 485 -6.95 -16.86 -11.91
CA ILE A 485 -6.08 -17.39 -10.87
C ILE A 485 -5.46 -18.72 -11.29
N ILE A 486 -6.28 -19.65 -11.79
CA ILE A 486 -5.79 -20.94 -12.31
C ILE A 486 -4.80 -20.74 -13.47
N GLU A 487 -5.12 -19.85 -14.41
CA GLU A 487 -4.20 -19.53 -15.50
C GLU A 487 -2.89 -18.89 -15.00
N GLY A 488 -2.97 -18.00 -14.01
CA GLY A 488 -1.79 -17.37 -13.41
C GLY A 488 -0.89 -18.37 -12.69
N THR A 489 -1.48 -19.31 -11.94
CA THR A 489 -0.72 -20.39 -11.27
C THR A 489 -0.10 -21.36 -12.28
N ARG A 490 -0.77 -21.68 -13.37
CA ARG A 490 -0.21 -22.48 -14.46
C ARG A 490 1.03 -21.82 -15.07
N ARG A 491 0.92 -20.52 -15.44
CA ARG A 491 2.06 -19.75 -15.99
C ARG A 491 3.22 -19.66 -15.01
N LEU A 492 2.92 -19.49 -13.74
CA LEU A 492 3.94 -19.46 -12.69
C LEU A 492 4.63 -20.81 -12.53
N GLY A 493 3.87 -21.91 -12.61
CA GLY A 493 4.40 -23.27 -12.60
C GLY A 493 5.37 -23.53 -13.74
N ASP A 494 4.98 -23.16 -14.98
CA ASP A 494 5.84 -23.28 -16.16
C ASP A 494 7.18 -22.53 -15.99
N VAL A 495 7.16 -21.33 -15.38
CA VAL A 495 8.36 -20.54 -15.09
C VAL A 495 9.22 -21.23 -14.02
N LEU A 496 8.61 -21.73 -12.94
CA LEU A 496 9.32 -22.43 -11.87
C LEU A 496 9.96 -23.74 -12.34
N GLU A 497 9.27 -24.50 -13.19
CA GLU A 497 9.85 -25.71 -13.80
C GLU A 497 11.06 -25.38 -14.70
N TYR A 498 10.98 -24.28 -15.44
CA TYR A 498 12.11 -23.81 -16.23
C TYR A 498 13.30 -23.46 -15.33
N GLU A 499 13.10 -22.70 -14.24
CA GLU A 499 14.15 -22.36 -13.29
C GLU A 499 14.78 -23.60 -12.65
N ALA A 500 13.96 -24.56 -12.23
CA ALA A 500 14.43 -25.81 -11.64
C ALA A 500 15.33 -26.61 -12.62
N ARG A 501 14.92 -26.74 -13.88
CA ARG A 501 15.72 -27.38 -14.93
C ARG A 501 17.04 -26.65 -15.19
N MET A 502 17.03 -25.31 -15.20
CA MET A 502 18.25 -24.53 -15.38
C MET A 502 19.23 -24.74 -14.22
N LEU A 503 18.73 -24.83 -12.97
CA LEU A 503 19.56 -25.15 -11.82
C LEU A 503 20.16 -26.57 -11.89
N GLU A 504 19.42 -27.56 -12.35
CA GLU A 504 19.93 -28.91 -12.55
C GLU A 504 21.06 -28.95 -13.59
N ILE A 505 20.90 -28.26 -14.72
CA ILE A 505 21.89 -28.24 -15.81
C ILE A 505 23.16 -27.49 -15.40
N PHE A 506 23.01 -26.29 -14.80
CA PHE A 506 24.14 -25.41 -14.49
C PHE A 506 24.70 -25.64 -13.09
N GLY A 507 23.90 -26.06 -12.11
CA GLY A 507 24.32 -26.39 -10.76
C GLY A 507 25.32 -27.56 -10.74
N THR A 508 25.04 -28.60 -11.48
CA THR A 508 25.97 -29.75 -11.65
C THR A 508 27.26 -29.36 -12.36
N ALA A 509 27.22 -28.36 -13.26
CA ALA A 509 28.43 -27.86 -13.95
C ALA A 509 29.36 -27.07 -12.98
N VAL A 510 28.81 -26.31 -12.06
CA VAL A 510 29.59 -25.56 -11.05
C VAL A 510 30.20 -26.48 -10.01
N GLU A 511 29.48 -27.50 -9.54
CA GLU A 511 30.02 -28.49 -8.62
C GLU A 511 31.14 -29.34 -9.29
N SER A 512 30.99 -29.67 -10.56
CA SER A 512 32.02 -30.41 -11.32
C SER A 512 33.29 -29.59 -11.57
N GLN A 513 33.18 -28.26 -11.70
CA GLN A 513 34.33 -27.34 -11.84
C GLN A 513 35.00 -27.05 -10.52
N SER A 514 34.24 -26.85 -9.43
CA SER A 514 34.82 -26.64 -8.09
C SER A 514 35.53 -27.89 -7.57
N GLY A 515 35.04 -29.07 -7.87
CA GLY A 515 35.73 -30.33 -7.60
C GLY A 515 37.02 -30.49 -8.37
N ARG A 516 37.13 -29.95 -9.61
CA ARG A 516 38.38 -29.94 -10.40
C ARG A 516 39.40 -28.89 -9.97
N LEU A 517 38.97 -27.80 -9.32
CA LEU A 517 39.84 -26.72 -8.86
C LEU A 517 40.30 -26.89 -7.39
N GLY A 518 39.88 -27.94 -6.69
CA GLY A 518 40.31 -28.22 -5.32
C GLY A 518 39.85 -27.17 -4.30
N LEU A 519 38.86 -26.34 -4.63
CA LEU A 519 38.28 -25.34 -3.74
C LEU A 519 37.15 -25.99 -2.92
N GLY A 520 37.52 -26.80 -1.92
CA GLY A 520 36.63 -27.23 -0.86
C GLY A 520 36.14 -26.04 -0.03
N PRO A 521 34.99 -26.16 0.67
CA PRO A 521 34.50 -25.08 1.53
C PRO A 521 35.60 -24.67 2.52
N ARG A 522 35.97 -23.40 2.53
CA ARG A 522 36.84 -22.85 3.56
C ARG A 522 36.12 -22.92 4.89
N GLU A 523 36.60 -23.79 5.76
CA GLU A 523 36.21 -23.75 7.18
C GLU A 523 36.53 -22.36 7.74
N ALA A 524 35.53 -21.75 8.35
CA ALA A 524 35.73 -20.51 9.09
C ALA A 524 36.77 -20.75 10.21
N PRO A 525 37.74 -19.88 10.42
CA PRO A 525 38.72 -20.04 11.51
C PRO A 525 37.97 -20.03 12.85
N GLY A 526 38.15 -21.09 13.64
CA GLY A 526 37.64 -21.20 14.98
C GLY A 526 38.16 -20.06 15.89
N PRO A 527 37.43 -19.69 16.96
CA PRO A 527 37.84 -18.62 17.85
C PRO A 527 39.13 -19.04 18.57
N ASN A 528 40.18 -18.24 18.41
CA ASN A 528 41.43 -18.36 19.14
C ASN A 528 41.15 -18.26 20.65
N GLN A 529 41.59 -19.28 21.40
CA GLN A 529 41.81 -19.24 22.83
C GLN A 529 43.10 -18.41 23.08
N THR A 530 42.95 -17.21 23.64
CA THR A 530 43.82 -16.61 24.67
C THR A 530 43.01 -15.55 25.41
#